data_d0e6c7893c994df14cd2142b1cc610e0
#
_entry.id   d0e6c7893c994df14cd2142b1cc610e0
#
_cell.length_a   1.000
_cell.length_b   1.000
_cell.length_c   1.000
_cell.angle_alpha   90.00
_cell.angle_beta   90.00
_cell.angle_gamma   90.00
#
_symmetry.space_group_name_H-M   'P 1'
#
loop_
_entity.id
_entity.type
_entity.pdbx_description
1 polymer ?
#
loop_
_entity_poly.entity_id
_entity_poly.type
_entity_poly.pdbx_seq_one_letter_code
_entity_poly.pdbx_strand_id
1 'polypeptide(L)'
;MATMTINTSPTPFAQHYPIGFIGVGNMGFAMMARLLSFAWPVFAHDIEPLRVKEAVALGATECASPADIALQCRISFIVVVDAQQAHSVLLGPMGLLSQAQPGDLVFLCPTLGPLDVEKASDAAKAKGVFLIDSPMSGGPVRAREGQMSLMLAGDSGQLKKSEALLNAITPHRFVIGQKPGDAAKTKLANNLLAAVNLAGASEVLAMAQAWGLNAETTLSVMQSSSGQSWIGQDRMARALQNDFEPRAHTSLLAKDTRLALEACAHLKVSMPALGQVASQQFAKACELGFANQDDASLFLMAGGQPIKP
;
A
#
# COMPACT_ATOMS: atom_id res chain seq x y z
N MET A 1 1.04 -16.68 -33.17
CA MET A 1 0.68 -16.13 -31.83
C MET A 1 -0.09 -17.22 -31.12
N ALA A 2 0.56 -17.93 -30.21
CA ALA A 2 -0.08 -19.01 -29.44
C ALA A 2 -0.61 -18.41 -28.16
N THR A 3 -1.92 -18.40 -28.01
CA THR A 3 -2.64 -18.01 -26.81
C THR A 3 -2.38 -19.08 -25.73
N MET A 4 -1.53 -18.79 -24.75
CA MET A 4 -1.38 -19.62 -23.56
C MET A 4 -2.63 -19.45 -22.70
N THR A 5 -3.51 -20.41 -22.76
CA THR A 5 -4.62 -20.56 -21.81
C THR A 5 -4.03 -20.95 -20.45
N ILE A 6 -4.03 -20.01 -19.52
CA ILE A 6 -3.67 -20.29 -18.12
C ILE A 6 -4.81 -21.12 -17.51
N ASN A 7 -4.53 -22.39 -17.28
CA ASN A 7 -5.45 -23.30 -16.61
C ASN A 7 -5.54 -22.91 -15.11
N THR A 8 -6.64 -22.30 -14.70
CA THR A 8 -6.88 -21.79 -13.33
C THR A 8 -7.58 -22.80 -12.42
N SER A 9 -7.36 -24.10 -12.63
CA SER A 9 -7.83 -25.08 -11.65
C SER A 9 -6.95 -25.00 -10.40
N PRO A 10 -7.49 -24.74 -9.20
CA PRO A 10 -6.69 -24.77 -7.99
C PRO A 10 -6.24 -26.21 -7.75
N THR A 11 -4.94 -26.45 -7.80
CA THR A 11 -4.35 -27.69 -7.25
C THR A 11 -4.73 -27.75 -5.76
N PRO A 12 -5.20 -28.91 -5.25
CA PRO A 12 -5.45 -29.04 -3.83
C PRO A 12 -4.11 -28.87 -3.10
N PHE A 13 -3.94 -27.71 -2.44
CA PHE A 13 -2.75 -27.41 -1.67
C PHE A 13 -2.69 -28.35 -0.48
N ALA A 14 -1.59 -29.08 -0.34
CA ALA A 14 -1.20 -29.71 0.90
C ALA A 14 -1.24 -28.65 2.02
N GLN A 15 -1.89 -29.01 3.14
CA GLN A 15 -2.15 -28.20 4.34
C GLN A 15 -1.48 -26.83 4.37
N HIS A 16 -2.28 -25.76 4.16
CA HIS A 16 -1.83 -24.39 4.32
C HIS A 16 -1.46 -24.15 5.79
N TYR A 17 -0.28 -23.61 6.03
CA TYR A 17 0.12 -23.16 7.36
C TYR A 17 -0.59 -21.84 7.72
N PRO A 18 -0.81 -21.55 9.02
CA PRO A 18 -1.47 -20.33 9.45
C PRO A 18 -0.66 -19.07 9.12
N ILE A 19 -1.36 -18.03 8.69
CA ILE A 19 -0.81 -16.71 8.34
C ILE A 19 -1.36 -15.67 9.29
N GLY A 20 -0.48 -14.87 9.89
CA GLY A 20 -0.82 -13.74 10.73
C GLY A 20 -1.03 -12.44 9.96
N PHE A 21 -2.08 -11.70 10.31
CA PHE A 21 -2.29 -10.31 9.88
C PHE A 21 -2.35 -9.39 11.08
N ILE A 22 -1.50 -8.37 11.10
CA ILE A 22 -1.47 -7.33 12.10
C ILE A 22 -1.77 -6.00 11.40
N GLY A 23 -2.95 -5.44 11.71
CA GLY A 23 -3.56 -4.39 10.95
C GLY A 23 -4.50 -4.96 9.86
N VAL A 24 -5.81 -4.94 10.12
CA VAL A 24 -6.86 -5.39 9.19
C VAL A 24 -7.76 -4.23 8.76
N GLY A 25 -7.13 -3.05 8.57
CA GLY A 25 -7.74 -1.93 7.87
C GLY A 25 -8.00 -2.26 6.39
N ASN A 26 -8.27 -1.25 5.56
CA ASN A 26 -8.70 -1.46 4.16
C ASN A 26 -7.81 -2.43 3.36
N MET A 27 -6.48 -2.28 3.45
CA MET A 27 -5.55 -3.13 2.71
C MET A 27 -5.38 -4.51 3.36
N GLY A 28 -5.13 -4.56 4.68
CA GLY A 28 -4.96 -5.82 5.40
C GLY A 28 -6.19 -6.71 5.30
N PHE A 29 -7.38 -6.13 5.43
CA PHE A 29 -8.64 -6.84 5.26
C PHE A 29 -8.79 -7.41 3.84
N ALA A 30 -8.46 -6.64 2.81
CA ALA A 30 -8.57 -7.09 1.43
C ALA A 30 -7.60 -8.26 1.11
N MET A 31 -6.34 -8.17 1.58
CA MET A 31 -5.34 -9.24 1.43
C MET A 31 -5.75 -10.50 2.20
N MET A 32 -6.19 -10.33 3.44
CA MET A 32 -6.71 -11.41 4.30
C MET A 32 -7.91 -12.11 3.65
N ALA A 33 -8.88 -11.34 3.17
CA ALA A 33 -10.08 -11.86 2.50
C ALA A 33 -9.72 -12.72 1.29
N ARG A 34 -8.70 -12.30 0.53
CA ARG A 34 -8.21 -13.08 -0.59
C ARG A 34 -7.60 -14.41 -0.14
N LEU A 35 -6.76 -14.43 0.89
CA LEU A 35 -6.18 -15.67 1.41
C LEU A 35 -7.25 -16.62 1.96
N LEU A 36 -8.25 -16.09 2.68
CA LEU A 36 -9.39 -16.87 3.17
C LEU A 36 -10.18 -17.51 2.01
N SER A 37 -10.33 -16.80 0.88
CA SER A 37 -11.00 -17.36 -0.30
C SER A 37 -10.26 -18.56 -0.94
N PHE A 38 -8.97 -18.72 -0.64
CA PHE A 38 -8.15 -19.89 -1.00
C PHE A 38 -7.97 -20.87 0.16
N ALA A 39 -8.83 -20.78 1.18
CA ALA A 39 -8.82 -21.65 2.37
C ALA A 39 -7.51 -21.62 3.18
N TRP A 40 -6.76 -20.51 3.16
CA TRP A 40 -5.63 -20.32 4.07
C TRP A 40 -6.16 -20.05 5.48
N PRO A 41 -5.64 -20.73 6.52
CA PRO A 41 -5.95 -20.37 7.91
C PRO A 41 -5.35 -18.99 8.20
N VAL A 42 -6.15 -18.05 8.65
CA VAL A 42 -5.70 -16.68 8.94
C VAL A 42 -6.01 -16.31 10.37
N PHE A 43 -5.01 -15.77 11.06
CA PHE A 43 -5.11 -15.15 12.36
C PHE A 43 -4.98 -13.62 12.21
N ALA A 44 -5.82 -12.89 12.93
CA ALA A 44 -5.91 -11.44 12.75
C ALA A 44 -5.87 -10.69 14.08
N HIS A 45 -5.15 -9.56 14.08
CA HIS A 45 -5.15 -8.59 15.17
C HIS A 45 -5.26 -7.18 14.61
N ASP A 46 -6.07 -6.35 15.24
CA ASP A 46 -6.14 -4.90 15.01
C ASP A 46 -6.45 -4.20 16.34
N ILE A 47 -6.03 -2.95 16.48
CA ILE A 47 -6.35 -2.11 17.65
C ILE A 47 -7.82 -1.70 17.65
N GLU A 48 -8.48 -1.70 16.49
CA GLU A 48 -9.89 -1.37 16.34
C GLU A 48 -10.76 -2.63 16.43
N PRO A 49 -11.55 -2.82 17.54
CA PRO A 49 -12.32 -4.03 17.75
C PRO A 49 -13.34 -4.34 16.64
N LEU A 50 -13.85 -3.29 15.98
CA LEU A 50 -14.79 -3.46 14.87
C LEU A 50 -14.11 -4.17 13.69
N ARG A 51 -12.88 -3.80 13.37
CA ARG A 51 -12.11 -4.43 12.29
C ARG A 51 -11.82 -5.90 12.57
N VAL A 52 -11.53 -6.24 13.82
CA VAL A 52 -11.33 -7.64 14.24
C VAL A 52 -12.64 -8.43 14.08
N LYS A 53 -13.79 -7.88 14.50
CA LYS A 53 -15.10 -8.51 14.32
C LYS A 53 -15.42 -8.78 12.84
N GLU A 54 -15.15 -7.80 11.98
CA GLU A 54 -15.32 -7.95 10.52
C GLU A 54 -14.42 -9.08 9.99
N ALA A 55 -13.16 -9.15 10.43
CA ALA A 55 -12.23 -10.19 10.06
C ALA A 55 -12.70 -11.60 10.49
N VAL A 56 -13.19 -11.74 11.73
CA VAL A 56 -13.74 -12.99 12.26
C VAL A 56 -15.00 -13.41 11.51
N ALA A 57 -15.89 -12.46 11.19
CA ALA A 57 -17.08 -12.74 10.39
C ALA A 57 -16.76 -13.27 8.99
N LEU A 58 -15.56 -12.94 8.47
CA LEU A 58 -15.07 -13.45 7.19
C LEU A 58 -14.36 -14.82 7.31
N GLY A 59 -14.08 -15.29 8.52
CA GLY A 59 -13.46 -16.60 8.80
C GLY A 59 -12.04 -16.54 9.36
N ALA A 60 -11.53 -15.38 9.74
CA ALA A 60 -10.25 -15.28 10.45
C ALA A 60 -10.41 -15.67 11.94
N THR A 61 -9.32 -16.09 12.55
CA THR A 61 -9.23 -16.30 14.00
C THR A 61 -8.65 -15.05 14.66
N GLU A 62 -9.34 -14.53 15.68
CA GLU A 62 -8.87 -13.38 16.46
C GLU A 62 -7.65 -13.71 17.30
N CYS A 63 -6.70 -12.79 17.38
CA CYS A 63 -5.63 -12.76 18.37
C CYS A 63 -5.68 -11.45 19.18
N ALA A 64 -5.42 -11.54 20.47
CA ALA A 64 -5.50 -10.39 21.37
C ALA A 64 -4.34 -9.41 21.17
N SER A 65 -3.20 -9.87 20.66
CA SER A 65 -2.00 -9.04 20.45
C SER A 65 -1.14 -9.51 19.26
N PRO A 66 -0.21 -8.67 18.80
CA PRO A 66 0.84 -9.11 17.87
C PRO A 66 1.68 -10.27 18.39
N ALA A 67 1.94 -10.33 19.68
CA ALA A 67 2.65 -11.43 20.34
C ALA A 67 1.88 -12.76 20.18
N ASP A 68 0.54 -12.74 20.35
CA ASP A 68 -0.28 -13.94 20.16
C ASP A 68 -0.29 -14.41 18.70
N ILE A 69 -0.21 -13.50 17.73
CA ILE A 69 0.00 -13.85 16.32
C ILE A 69 1.31 -14.63 16.15
N ALA A 70 2.41 -14.19 16.77
CA ALA A 70 3.70 -14.88 16.67
C ALA A 70 3.69 -16.29 17.28
N LEU A 71 2.86 -16.54 18.30
CA LEU A 71 2.68 -17.87 18.88
C LEU A 71 1.94 -18.84 17.95
N GLN A 72 1.09 -18.32 17.06
CA GLN A 72 0.24 -19.12 16.17
C GLN A 72 0.80 -19.23 14.75
N CYS A 73 1.55 -18.24 14.30
CA CYS A 73 1.94 -18.07 12.90
C CYS A 73 3.44 -17.90 12.74
N ARG A 74 4.03 -18.72 11.86
CA ARG A 74 5.45 -18.58 11.47
C ARG A 74 5.67 -17.50 10.40
N ILE A 75 4.59 -17.07 9.74
CA ILE A 75 4.61 -15.99 8.74
C ILE A 75 3.53 -14.97 9.11
N SER A 76 3.93 -13.70 9.15
CA SER A 76 3.01 -12.61 9.49
C SER A 76 3.16 -11.44 8.51
N PHE A 77 2.03 -10.80 8.18
CA PHE A 77 1.95 -9.54 7.46
C PHE A 77 1.65 -8.41 8.43
N ILE A 78 2.48 -7.36 8.43
CA ILE A 78 2.22 -6.12 9.16
C ILE A 78 1.69 -5.11 8.15
N VAL A 79 0.43 -4.69 8.33
CA VAL A 79 -0.30 -3.82 7.38
C VAL A 79 -0.89 -2.64 8.13
N VAL A 80 -0.01 -1.83 8.69
CA VAL A 80 -0.34 -0.61 9.45
C VAL A 80 -0.04 0.66 8.64
N VAL A 81 -0.28 1.84 9.18
CA VAL A 81 -0.26 3.09 8.41
C VAL A 81 1.12 3.76 8.37
N ASP A 82 1.87 3.72 9.49
CA ASP A 82 3.09 4.51 9.67
C ASP A 82 4.18 3.78 10.47
N ALA A 83 5.34 4.45 10.61
CA ALA A 83 6.50 3.91 11.30
C ALA A 83 6.28 3.73 12.81
N GLN A 84 5.50 4.59 13.45
CA GLN A 84 5.21 4.48 14.87
C GLN A 84 4.37 3.23 15.16
N GLN A 85 3.34 2.99 14.36
CA GLN A 85 2.52 1.78 14.45
C GLN A 85 3.34 0.54 14.14
N ALA A 86 4.17 0.56 13.08
CA ALA A 86 5.05 -0.56 12.74
C ALA A 86 6.03 -0.88 13.88
N HIS A 87 6.63 0.14 14.49
CA HIS A 87 7.51 -0.03 15.65
C HIS A 87 6.77 -0.62 16.86
N SER A 88 5.57 -0.11 17.16
CA SER A 88 4.75 -0.61 18.28
C SER A 88 4.36 -2.09 18.07
N VAL A 89 3.93 -2.44 16.84
CA VAL A 89 3.56 -3.81 16.48
C VAL A 89 4.75 -4.78 16.55
N LEU A 90 5.93 -4.34 16.14
CA LEU A 90 7.13 -5.19 16.16
C LEU A 90 7.77 -5.27 17.56
N LEU A 91 7.96 -4.15 18.24
CA LEU A 91 8.85 -3.98 19.38
C LEU A 91 8.13 -3.56 20.67
N GLY A 92 6.84 -3.27 20.62
CA GLY A 92 6.07 -2.92 21.83
C GLY A 92 6.06 -4.04 22.86
N PRO A 93 5.54 -3.79 24.08
CA PRO A 93 5.53 -4.81 25.15
C PRO A 93 4.85 -6.13 24.76
N MET A 94 3.79 -6.05 23.94
CA MET A 94 3.11 -7.20 23.34
C MET A 94 3.37 -7.26 21.83
N GLY A 95 4.52 -6.76 21.39
CA GLY A 95 4.93 -6.75 19.99
C GLY A 95 5.28 -8.15 19.49
N LEU A 96 5.22 -8.33 18.19
CA LEU A 96 5.43 -9.60 17.50
C LEU A 96 6.78 -10.23 17.86
N LEU A 97 7.86 -9.44 17.91
CA LEU A 97 9.21 -9.94 18.21
C LEU A 97 9.41 -10.38 19.67
N SER A 98 8.43 -10.16 20.56
CA SER A 98 8.52 -10.67 21.96
C SER A 98 8.29 -12.18 22.04
N GLN A 99 7.55 -12.77 21.08
CA GLN A 99 7.23 -14.20 21.02
C GLN A 99 7.68 -14.88 19.71
N ALA A 100 8.13 -14.12 18.72
CA ALA A 100 8.63 -14.66 17.47
C ALA A 100 9.85 -15.57 17.68
N GLN A 101 9.93 -16.64 16.91
CA GLN A 101 10.99 -17.64 17.00
C GLN A 101 12.01 -17.47 15.87
N PRO A 102 13.28 -17.88 16.07
CA PRO A 102 14.25 -17.91 14.99
C PRO A 102 13.72 -18.68 13.77
N GLY A 103 13.87 -18.07 12.60
CA GLY A 103 13.34 -18.61 11.34
C GLY A 103 11.93 -18.15 10.96
N ASP A 104 11.24 -17.42 11.84
CA ASP A 104 9.95 -16.76 11.47
C ASP A 104 10.16 -15.69 10.41
N LEU A 105 9.09 -15.39 9.69
CA LEU A 105 9.11 -14.46 8.56
C LEU A 105 8.05 -13.37 8.74
N VAL A 106 8.49 -12.12 8.59
CA VAL A 106 7.63 -10.94 8.64
C VAL A 106 7.64 -10.23 7.29
N PHE A 107 6.48 -10.01 6.69
CA PHE A 107 6.27 -9.10 5.58
C PHE A 107 5.85 -7.74 6.12
N LEU A 108 6.72 -6.73 5.97
CA LEU A 108 6.48 -5.37 6.41
C LEU A 108 5.90 -4.55 5.25
N CYS A 109 4.58 -4.30 5.29
CA CYS A 109 3.82 -3.77 4.17
C CYS A 109 3.55 -2.26 4.16
N PRO A 110 3.63 -1.51 5.29
CA PRO A 110 3.35 -0.08 5.27
C PRO A 110 4.36 0.70 4.42
N THR A 111 3.93 1.83 3.87
CA THR A 111 4.85 2.76 3.21
C THR A 111 5.62 3.54 4.29
N LEU A 112 6.90 3.22 4.43
CA LEU A 112 7.82 3.75 5.43
C LEU A 112 9.03 4.43 4.79
N GLY A 113 9.75 5.21 5.58
CA GLY A 113 11.10 5.65 5.22
C GLY A 113 12.08 4.47 5.19
N PRO A 114 13.07 4.47 4.27
CA PRO A 114 14.03 3.37 4.17
C PRO A 114 14.76 3.07 5.48
N LEU A 115 15.08 4.10 6.27
CA LEU A 115 15.72 3.95 7.59
C LEU A 115 14.84 3.23 8.62
N ASP A 116 13.54 3.47 8.59
CA ASP A 116 12.63 2.81 9.53
C ASP A 116 12.50 1.33 9.17
N VAL A 117 12.52 1.00 7.88
CA VAL A 117 12.57 -0.40 7.41
C VAL A 117 13.89 -1.07 7.80
N GLU A 118 15.03 -0.38 7.63
CA GLU A 118 16.35 -0.89 8.02
C GLU A 118 16.39 -1.18 9.53
N LYS A 119 15.92 -0.25 10.38
CA LYS A 119 15.83 -0.45 11.84
C LYS A 119 14.93 -1.63 12.22
N ALA A 120 13.77 -1.75 11.58
CA ALA A 120 12.86 -2.88 11.78
C ALA A 120 13.51 -4.20 11.39
N SER A 121 14.24 -4.23 10.27
CA SER A 121 14.99 -5.39 9.82
C SER A 121 16.10 -5.79 10.78
N ASP A 122 16.87 -4.83 11.29
CA ASP A 122 17.93 -5.09 12.27
C ASP A 122 17.38 -5.67 13.58
N ALA A 123 16.24 -5.13 14.05
CA ALA A 123 15.58 -5.63 15.23
C ALA A 123 15.05 -7.07 15.04
N ALA A 124 14.45 -7.37 13.89
CA ALA A 124 14.02 -8.73 13.55
C ALA A 124 15.19 -9.69 13.47
N LYS A 125 16.26 -9.28 12.78
CA LYS A 125 17.51 -10.07 12.65
C LYS A 125 18.15 -10.40 13.98
N ALA A 126 18.14 -9.46 14.95
CA ALA A 126 18.66 -9.68 16.31
C ALA A 126 17.90 -10.81 17.05
N LYS A 127 16.67 -11.14 16.63
CA LYS A 127 15.85 -12.24 17.13
C LYS A 127 15.91 -13.50 16.24
N GLY A 128 16.73 -13.49 15.18
CA GLY A 128 16.79 -14.57 14.19
C GLY A 128 15.55 -14.64 13.27
N VAL A 129 14.75 -13.58 13.22
CA VAL A 129 13.55 -13.44 12.41
C VAL A 129 13.91 -12.79 11.08
N PHE A 130 13.36 -13.31 9.98
CA PHE A 130 13.48 -12.71 8.65
C PHE A 130 12.46 -11.61 8.46
N LEU A 131 12.89 -10.50 7.86
CA LEU A 131 11.97 -9.43 7.46
C LEU A 131 12.11 -9.18 5.96
N ILE A 132 10.96 -9.21 5.27
CA ILE A 132 10.82 -8.78 3.87
C ILE A 132 10.14 -7.41 3.87
N ASP A 133 10.82 -6.43 3.31
CA ASP A 133 10.26 -5.13 2.97
C ASP A 133 9.29 -5.33 1.78
N SER A 134 7.99 -5.09 2.00
CA SER A 134 6.95 -5.53 1.07
C SER A 134 5.82 -4.51 0.87
N PRO A 135 6.13 -3.24 0.57
CA PRO A 135 5.10 -2.26 0.26
C PRO A 135 4.31 -2.64 -1.00
N MET A 136 3.08 -2.13 -1.05
CA MET A 136 2.10 -2.51 -2.07
C MET A 136 1.52 -1.30 -2.80
N SER A 137 0.90 -1.55 -3.95
CA SER A 137 0.19 -0.55 -4.75
C SER A 137 -1.04 -1.15 -5.44
N GLY A 138 -2.11 -0.35 -5.62
CA GLY A 138 -3.32 -0.75 -6.33
C GLY A 138 -4.63 -0.61 -5.55
N GLY A 139 -4.55 -0.35 -4.25
CA GLY A 139 -5.73 -0.17 -3.39
C GLY A 139 -6.46 -1.48 -3.02
N PRO A 140 -7.48 -1.39 -2.15
CA PRO A 140 -8.13 -2.56 -1.55
C PRO A 140 -8.90 -3.42 -2.55
N VAL A 141 -9.50 -2.83 -3.59
CA VAL A 141 -10.23 -3.59 -4.62
C VAL A 141 -9.26 -4.52 -5.36
N ARG A 142 -8.15 -3.98 -5.87
CA ARG A 142 -7.14 -4.78 -6.56
C ARG A 142 -6.46 -5.79 -5.64
N ALA A 143 -6.29 -5.48 -4.35
CA ALA A 143 -5.76 -6.43 -3.37
C ALA A 143 -6.70 -7.63 -3.19
N ARG A 144 -8.01 -7.41 -3.07
CA ARG A 144 -9.01 -8.47 -2.98
C ARG A 144 -9.06 -9.34 -4.23
N GLU A 145 -8.91 -8.75 -5.40
CA GLU A 145 -8.91 -9.44 -6.69
C GLU A 145 -7.58 -10.13 -7.02
N GLY A 146 -6.52 -9.88 -6.23
CA GLY A 146 -5.17 -10.36 -6.51
C GLY A 146 -4.49 -9.65 -7.66
N GLN A 147 -4.85 -8.40 -7.90
CA GLN A 147 -4.32 -7.55 -8.97
C GLN A 147 -3.43 -6.41 -8.45
N MET A 148 -3.20 -6.35 -7.13
CA MET A 148 -2.28 -5.37 -6.56
C MET A 148 -0.83 -5.69 -6.95
N SER A 149 0.01 -4.66 -7.00
CA SER A 149 1.45 -4.81 -7.15
C SER A 149 2.12 -4.92 -5.78
N LEU A 150 3.02 -5.88 -5.62
CA LEU A 150 3.82 -6.08 -4.42
C LEU A 150 5.30 -5.91 -4.74
N MET A 151 5.96 -5.00 -4.05
CA MET A 151 7.39 -4.74 -4.20
C MET A 151 8.11 -5.48 -3.06
N LEU A 152 9.15 -6.26 -3.37
CA LEU A 152 9.76 -7.15 -2.40
C LEU A 152 11.27 -6.91 -2.33
N ALA A 153 11.79 -6.70 -1.11
CA ALA A 153 13.23 -6.68 -0.87
C ALA A 153 13.56 -7.42 0.42
N GLY A 154 14.51 -8.36 0.35
CA GLY A 154 14.93 -9.19 1.47
C GLY A 154 15.52 -10.52 1.02
N ASP A 155 15.59 -11.49 1.93
CA ASP A 155 16.21 -12.79 1.68
C ASP A 155 15.53 -13.57 0.56
N SER A 156 16.28 -13.90 -0.49
CA SER A 156 15.78 -14.60 -1.68
C SER A 156 15.32 -16.04 -1.38
N GLY A 157 15.94 -16.70 -0.39
CA GLY A 157 15.54 -18.02 0.06
C GLY A 157 14.18 -18.01 0.72
N GLN A 158 13.87 -16.99 1.52
CA GLN A 158 12.56 -16.82 2.14
C GLN A 158 11.49 -16.42 1.11
N LEU A 159 11.83 -15.57 0.15
CA LEU A 159 10.92 -15.25 -0.96
C LEU A 159 10.54 -16.50 -1.76
N LYS A 160 11.53 -17.36 -2.07
CA LYS A 160 11.29 -18.63 -2.77
C LYS A 160 10.42 -19.60 -1.95
N LYS A 161 10.67 -19.72 -0.65
CA LYS A 161 9.83 -20.55 0.25
C LYS A 161 8.40 -20.05 0.36
N SER A 162 8.18 -18.76 0.22
CA SER A 162 6.86 -18.10 0.30
C SER A 162 6.15 -18.01 -1.05
N GLU A 163 6.65 -18.63 -2.10
CA GLU A 163 6.14 -18.47 -3.46
C GLU A 163 4.64 -18.83 -3.59
N ALA A 164 4.21 -19.93 -2.98
CA ALA A 164 2.80 -20.36 -2.99
C ALA A 164 1.89 -19.31 -2.32
N LEU A 165 2.30 -18.79 -1.14
CA LEU A 165 1.60 -17.73 -0.43
C LEU A 165 1.54 -16.44 -1.24
N LEU A 166 2.66 -16.02 -1.79
CA LEU A 166 2.75 -14.80 -2.60
C LEU A 166 1.93 -14.91 -3.89
N ASN A 167 1.86 -16.10 -4.53
CA ASN A 167 1.00 -16.36 -5.68
C ASN A 167 -0.50 -16.27 -5.31
N ALA A 168 -0.87 -16.74 -4.12
CA ALA A 168 -2.24 -16.60 -3.64
C ALA A 168 -2.63 -15.13 -3.43
N ILE A 169 -1.70 -14.29 -2.95
CA ILE A 169 -1.93 -12.86 -2.75
C ILE A 169 -1.97 -12.11 -4.09
N THR A 170 -0.93 -12.25 -4.93
CA THR A 170 -0.85 -11.59 -6.24
C THR A 170 0.25 -12.19 -7.13
N PRO A 171 0.01 -12.33 -8.44
CA PRO A 171 1.07 -12.64 -9.41
C PRO A 171 1.95 -11.41 -9.75
N HIS A 172 1.49 -10.19 -9.48
CA HIS A 172 2.19 -8.95 -9.82
C HIS A 172 3.23 -8.59 -8.75
N ARG A 173 4.38 -9.26 -8.79
CA ARG A 173 5.46 -9.12 -7.81
C ARG A 173 6.72 -8.61 -8.47
N PHE A 174 7.36 -7.66 -7.80
CA PHE A 174 8.62 -7.06 -8.23
C PHE A 174 9.66 -7.31 -7.13
N VAL A 175 10.61 -8.19 -7.38
CA VAL A 175 11.77 -8.39 -6.49
C VAL A 175 12.76 -7.27 -6.79
N ILE A 176 12.84 -6.31 -5.87
CA ILE A 176 13.65 -5.09 -6.03
C ILE A 176 15.12 -5.37 -5.65
N GLY A 177 15.33 -6.16 -4.61
CA GLY A 177 16.68 -6.45 -4.11
C GLY A 177 16.67 -7.37 -2.90
N GLN A 178 17.86 -7.55 -2.33
CA GLN A 178 18.03 -8.38 -1.13
C GLN A 178 18.09 -7.56 0.17
N LYS A 179 18.22 -6.23 0.07
CA LYS A 179 18.34 -5.34 1.22
C LYS A 179 16.97 -4.74 1.57
N PRO A 180 16.41 -5.00 2.78
CA PRO A 180 15.26 -4.28 3.27
C PRO A 180 15.49 -2.76 3.22
N GLY A 181 14.47 -2.00 2.83
CA GLY A 181 14.56 -0.57 2.52
C GLY A 181 14.62 -0.27 1.01
N ASP A 182 15.03 -1.22 0.15
CA ASP A 182 15.07 -0.99 -1.30
C ASP A 182 13.66 -1.01 -1.92
N ALA A 183 12.74 -1.85 -1.43
CA ALA A 183 11.35 -1.82 -1.85
C ALA A 183 10.65 -0.54 -1.36
N ALA A 184 10.93 -0.10 -0.14
CA ALA A 184 10.46 1.19 0.38
C ALA A 184 10.91 2.37 -0.51
N LYS A 185 12.18 2.43 -0.92
CA LYS A 185 12.68 3.46 -1.86
C LYS A 185 11.91 3.44 -3.18
N THR A 186 11.68 2.24 -3.73
CA THR A 186 10.92 2.06 -4.97
C THR A 186 9.47 2.53 -4.81
N LYS A 187 8.84 2.18 -3.68
CA LYS A 187 7.48 2.62 -3.35
C LYS A 187 7.39 4.14 -3.22
N LEU A 188 8.34 4.77 -2.53
CA LEU A 188 8.38 6.22 -2.37
C LEU A 188 8.60 6.93 -3.72
N ALA A 189 9.48 6.41 -4.58
CA ALA A 189 9.67 6.95 -5.92
C ALA A 189 8.38 6.86 -6.75
N ASN A 190 7.69 5.71 -6.72
CA ASN A 190 6.39 5.54 -7.38
C ASN A 190 5.34 6.52 -6.86
N ASN A 191 5.23 6.68 -5.53
CA ASN A 191 4.20 7.54 -4.95
C ASN A 191 4.51 9.03 -5.14
N LEU A 192 5.78 9.41 -5.16
CA LEU A 192 6.17 10.78 -5.52
C LEU A 192 5.78 11.12 -6.95
N LEU A 193 6.02 10.20 -7.91
CA LEU A 193 5.58 10.39 -9.29
C LEU A 193 4.05 10.40 -9.41
N ALA A 194 3.36 9.53 -8.66
CA ALA A 194 1.89 9.53 -8.62
C ALA A 194 1.35 10.87 -8.12
N ALA A 195 1.95 11.45 -7.08
CA ALA A 195 1.56 12.77 -6.55
C ALA A 195 1.79 13.89 -7.58
N VAL A 196 2.93 13.90 -8.28
CA VAL A 196 3.20 14.86 -9.37
C VAL A 196 2.15 14.73 -10.46
N ASN A 197 1.85 13.52 -10.90
CA ASN A 197 0.88 13.26 -11.95
C ASN A 197 -0.54 13.67 -11.54
N LEU A 198 -0.93 13.42 -10.28
CA LEU A 198 -2.27 13.78 -9.79
C LEU A 198 -2.41 15.29 -9.63
N ALA A 199 -1.43 15.97 -9.05
CA ALA A 199 -1.43 17.42 -8.93
C ALA A 199 -1.51 18.08 -10.32
N GLY A 200 -0.68 17.67 -11.26
CA GLY A 200 -0.70 18.18 -12.62
C GLY A 200 -2.04 17.91 -13.35
N ALA A 201 -2.59 16.69 -13.23
CA ALA A 201 -3.88 16.38 -13.85
C ALA A 201 -5.01 17.23 -13.26
N SER A 202 -5.01 17.44 -11.94
CA SER A 202 -6.00 18.27 -11.23
C SER A 202 -5.96 19.73 -11.69
N GLU A 203 -4.77 20.32 -11.72
CA GLU A 203 -4.57 21.72 -12.14
C GLU A 203 -4.92 21.94 -13.62
N VAL A 204 -4.44 21.06 -14.50
CA VAL A 204 -4.68 21.18 -15.95
C VAL A 204 -6.13 20.98 -16.31
N LEU A 205 -6.84 20.05 -15.66
CA LEU A 205 -8.26 19.84 -15.91
C LEU A 205 -9.10 21.02 -15.40
N ALA A 206 -8.78 21.57 -14.21
CA ALA A 206 -9.43 22.78 -13.69
C ALA A 206 -9.17 23.98 -14.58
N MET A 207 -7.94 24.14 -15.07
CA MET A 207 -7.58 25.20 -16.04
C MET A 207 -8.38 25.07 -17.35
N ALA A 208 -8.54 23.85 -17.87
CA ALA A 208 -9.32 23.61 -19.09
C ALA A 208 -10.80 23.99 -18.90
N GLN A 209 -11.38 23.67 -17.73
CA GLN A 209 -12.72 24.16 -17.40
C GLN A 209 -12.80 25.69 -17.35
N ALA A 210 -11.82 26.35 -16.75
CA ALA A 210 -11.78 27.81 -16.70
C ALA A 210 -11.65 28.45 -18.10
N TRP A 211 -11.06 27.74 -19.06
CA TRP A 211 -11.04 28.13 -20.49
C TRP A 211 -12.36 27.87 -21.22
N GLY A 212 -13.37 27.31 -20.55
CA GLY A 212 -14.67 26.97 -21.16
C GLY A 212 -14.67 25.68 -21.96
N LEU A 213 -13.63 24.82 -21.81
CA LEU A 213 -13.57 23.54 -22.49
C LEU A 213 -14.43 22.48 -21.77
N ASN A 214 -14.95 21.51 -22.52
CA ASN A 214 -15.65 20.37 -21.93
C ASN A 214 -14.64 19.48 -21.19
N ALA A 215 -14.86 19.31 -19.88
CA ALA A 215 -13.94 18.59 -19.00
C ALA A 215 -13.84 17.10 -19.31
N GLU A 216 -14.95 16.43 -19.67
CA GLU A 216 -14.96 15.01 -20.02
C GLU A 216 -14.17 14.76 -21.30
N THR A 217 -14.40 15.57 -22.33
CA THR A 217 -13.69 15.48 -23.59
C THR A 217 -12.19 15.77 -23.38
N THR A 218 -11.87 16.80 -22.60
CA THR A 218 -10.48 17.14 -22.27
C THR A 218 -9.78 16.00 -21.52
N LEU A 219 -10.45 15.43 -20.52
CA LEU A 219 -9.93 14.27 -19.78
C LEU A 219 -9.72 13.07 -20.71
N SER A 220 -10.66 12.81 -21.64
CA SER A 220 -10.51 11.74 -22.62
C SER A 220 -9.29 11.92 -23.53
N VAL A 221 -9.02 13.16 -23.95
CA VAL A 221 -7.80 13.50 -24.73
C VAL A 221 -6.55 13.26 -23.88
N MET A 222 -6.52 13.74 -22.62
CA MET A 222 -5.39 13.52 -21.71
C MET A 222 -5.12 12.01 -21.51
N GLN A 223 -6.16 11.21 -21.36
CA GLN A 223 -6.05 9.75 -21.15
C GLN A 223 -5.57 8.99 -22.40
N SER A 224 -5.84 9.51 -23.58
CA SER A 224 -5.52 8.86 -24.87
C SER A 224 -4.25 9.41 -25.51
N SER A 225 -3.55 10.33 -24.86
CA SER A 225 -2.41 11.07 -25.41
C SER A 225 -1.22 11.06 -24.43
N SER A 226 -0.17 11.83 -24.76
CA SER A 226 1.08 11.89 -23.98
C SER A 226 0.94 12.42 -22.56
N GLY A 227 -0.17 13.06 -22.21
CA GLY A 227 -0.47 13.50 -20.85
C GLY A 227 -1.02 12.38 -19.93
N GLN A 228 -1.14 11.15 -20.41
CA GLN A 228 -1.73 10.04 -19.69
C GLN A 228 -0.95 9.68 -18.42
N SER A 229 -1.71 9.48 -17.32
CA SER A 229 -1.22 8.79 -16.14
C SER A 229 -2.35 7.96 -15.53
N TRP A 230 -2.02 6.80 -14.97
CA TRP A 230 -3.03 5.93 -14.36
C TRP A 230 -3.80 6.66 -13.24
N ILE A 231 -3.08 7.36 -12.34
CA ILE A 231 -3.72 8.04 -11.22
C ILE A 231 -4.55 9.25 -11.67
N GLY A 232 -4.07 10.02 -12.65
CA GLY A 232 -4.83 11.13 -13.24
C GLY A 232 -6.13 10.63 -13.89
N GLN A 233 -6.06 9.51 -14.61
CA GLN A 233 -7.24 8.88 -15.21
C GLN A 233 -8.27 8.48 -14.16
N ASP A 234 -7.88 7.69 -13.15
CA ASP A 234 -8.78 7.15 -12.15
C ASP A 234 -9.40 8.27 -11.28
N ARG A 235 -8.57 9.22 -10.82
CA ARG A 235 -9.03 10.27 -9.89
C ARG A 235 -9.86 11.34 -10.58
N MET A 236 -9.45 11.80 -11.75
CA MET A 236 -10.18 12.87 -12.43
C MET A 236 -11.52 12.39 -12.98
N ALA A 237 -11.64 11.14 -13.43
CA ALA A 237 -12.93 10.59 -13.83
C ALA A 237 -13.94 10.60 -12.67
N ARG A 238 -13.49 10.23 -11.47
CA ARG A 238 -14.33 10.25 -10.26
C ARG A 238 -14.65 11.67 -9.79
N ALA A 239 -13.66 12.55 -9.80
CA ALA A 239 -13.82 13.94 -9.39
C ALA A 239 -14.86 14.67 -10.25
N LEU A 240 -14.90 14.44 -11.57
CA LEU A 240 -15.90 14.98 -12.45
C LEU A 240 -17.32 14.49 -12.12
N GLN A 241 -17.46 13.27 -11.60
CA GLN A 241 -18.73 12.68 -11.15
C GLN A 241 -19.09 13.03 -9.70
N ASN A 242 -18.35 13.95 -9.07
CA ASN A 242 -18.50 14.30 -7.64
C ASN A 242 -18.31 13.10 -6.69
N ASP A 243 -17.55 12.08 -7.09
CA ASP A 243 -17.22 10.92 -6.27
C ASP A 243 -15.86 11.16 -5.56
N PHE A 244 -15.94 11.63 -4.32
CA PHE A 244 -14.80 11.87 -3.42
C PHE A 244 -14.81 10.89 -2.23
N GLU A 245 -15.54 9.78 -2.34
CA GLU A 245 -15.53 8.71 -1.34
C GLU A 245 -14.08 8.19 -1.15
N PRO A 246 -13.55 8.18 0.10
CA PRO A 246 -12.14 7.92 0.34
C PRO A 246 -11.74 6.48 -0.01
N ARG A 247 -11.05 6.29 -1.12
CA ARG A 247 -10.33 5.06 -1.49
C ARG A 247 -8.86 5.15 -1.13
N ALA A 248 -8.33 6.39 -1.16
CA ALA A 248 -7.01 6.74 -0.66
C ALA A 248 -7.07 8.16 -0.08
N HIS A 249 -6.86 8.28 1.24
CA HIS A 249 -6.87 9.60 1.89
C HIS A 249 -5.75 10.48 1.36
N THR A 250 -6.04 11.76 1.16
CA THR A 250 -5.07 12.80 0.77
C THR A 250 -3.86 12.82 1.70
N SER A 251 -4.07 12.60 3.00
CA SER A 251 -2.99 12.52 4.00
C SER A 251 -1.97 11.40 3.73
N LEU A 252 -2.35 10.33 3.03
CA LEU A 252 -1.41 9.24 2.70
C LEU A 252 -0.37 9.71 1.68
N LEU A 253 -0.78 10.39 0.60
CA LEU A 253 0.17 10.94 -0.37
C LEU A 253 0.96 12.12 0.21
N ALA A 254 0.36 12.94 1.09
CA ALA A 254 1.10 13.96 1.83
C ALA A 254 2.25 13.34 2.66
N LYS A 255 1.95 12.25 3.40
CA LYS A 255 2.96 11.49 4.15
C LYS A 255 4.02 10.89 3.21
N ASP A 256 3.60 10.22 2.15
CA ASP A 256 4.50 9.47 1.28
C ASP A 256 5.45 10.39 0.49
N THR A 257 4.96 11.54 0.03
CA THR A 257 5.82 12.55 -0.64
C THR A 257 6.82 13.15 0.33
N ARG A 258 6.43 13.45 1.58
CA ARG A 258 7.34 13.91 2.62
C ARG A 258 8.43 12.87 2.89
N LEU A 259 8.06 11.60 3.08
CA LEU A 259 9.02 10.50 3.29
C LEU A 259 10.00 10.34 2.11
N ALA A 260 9.53 10.55 0.87
CA ALA A 260 10.39 10.51 -0.31
C ALA A 260 11.45 11.63 -0.28
N LEU A 261 11.06 12.86 0.08
CA LEU A 261 11.98 13.99 0.20
C LEU A 261 12.96 13.82 1.38
N GLU A 262 12.48 13.32 2.52
CA GLU A 262 13.33 12.97 3.66
C GLU A 262 14.37 11.89 3.30
N ALA A 263 13.96 10.88 2.52
CA ALA A 263 14.88 9.86 2.02
C ALA A 263 15.95 10.46 1.10
N CYS A 264 15.59 11.42 0.21
CA CYS A 264 16.56 12.13 -0.61
C CYS A 264 17.58 12.89 0.24
N ALA A 265 17.12 13.62 1.27
CA ALA A 265 18.00 14.35 2.18
C ALA A 265 18.97 13.41 2.93
N HIS A 266 18.44 12.29 3.46
CA HIS A 266 19.23 11.30 4.17
C HIS A 266 20.29 10.65 3.28
N LEU A 267 19.90 10.25 2.06
CA LEU A 267 20.79 9.62 1.08
C LEU A 267 21.71 10.63 0.37
N LYS A 268 21.58 11.92 0.67
CA LYS A 268 22.36 13.04 0.07
C LYS A 268 22.27 13.04 -1.46
N VAL A 269 21.09 12.75 -1.99
CA VAL A 269 20.80 12.86 -3.43
C VAL A 269 20.03 14.14 -3.74
N SER A 270 20.06 14.58 -5.00
CA SER A 270 19.36 15.79 -5.44
C SER A 270 17.86 15.71 -5.17
N MET A 271 17.30 16.79 -4.64
CA MET A 271 15.85 16.91 -4.44
C MET A 271 15.12 17.04 -5.78
N PRO A 272 14.10 16.21 -6.05
CA PRO A 272 13.31 16.33 -7.27
C PRO A 272 12.41 17.58 -7.21
N ALA A 273 12.65 18.56 -8.08
CA ALA A 273 11.95 19.85 -8.05
C ALA A 273 10.42 19.71 -8.15
N LEU A 274 9.91 18.94 -9.12
CA LEU A 274 8.47 18.68 -9.25
C LEU A 274 7.91 17.92 -8.04
N GLY A 275 8.70 17.02 -7.46
CA GLY A 275 8.34 16.29 -6.25
C GLY A 275 8.17 17.22 -5.04
N GLN A 276 9.02 18.24 -4.90
CA GLN A 276 8.89 19.26 -3.84
C GLN A 276 7.57 20.04 -4.00
N VAL A 277 7.27 20.49 -5.22
CA VAL A 277 6.01 21.21 -5.50
C VAL A 277 4.81 20.32 -5.20
N ALA A 278 4.80 19.09 -5.69
CA ALA A 278 3.71 18.15 -5.40
C ALA A 278 3.53 17.91 -3.90
N SER A 279 4.63 17.71 -3.16
CA SER A 279 4.56 17.52 -1.69
C SER A 279 3.95 18.74 -0.99
N GLN A 280 4.30 19.97 -1.41
CA GLN A 280 3.69 21.18 -0.89
C GLN A 280 2.19 21.28 -1.20
N GLN A 281 1.75 20.87 -2.39
CA GLN A 281 0.33 20.87 -2.76
C GLN A 281 -0.46 19.89 -1.87
N PHE A 282 0.05 18.68 -1.63
CA PHE A 282 -0.61 17.72 -0.73
C PHE A 282 -0.62 18.18 0.73
N ALA A 283 0.46 18.80 1.22
CA ALA A 283 0.49 19.40 2.55
C ALA A 283 -0.57 20.51 2.69
N LYS A 284 -0.64 21.42 1.71
CA LYS A 284 -1.65 22.47 1.64
C LYS A 284 -3.07 21.92 1.59
N ALA A 285 -3.31 20.84 0.84
CA ALA A 285 -4.62 20.18 0.82
C ALA A 285 -5.02 19.68 2.22
N CYS A 286 -4.10 19.10 2.98
CA CYS A 286 -4.35 18.69 4.35
C CYS A 286 -4.67 19.88 5.27
N GLU A 287 -3.95 21.00 5.15
CA GLU A 287 -4.20 22.25 5.90
C GLU A 287 -5.58 22.85 5.60
N LEU A 288 -6.04 22.71 4.36
CA LEU A 288 -7.37 23.16 3.93
C LEU A 288 -8.52 22.23 4.32
N GLY A 289 -8.24 21.14 5.07
CA GLY A 289 -9.25 20.22 5.57
C GLY A 289 -9.53 19.00 4.69
N PHE A 290 -8.78 18.79 3.60
CA PHE A 290 -8.95 17.63 2.70
C PHE A 290 -8.22 16.37 3.19
N ALA A 291 -7.56 16.38 4.35
CA ALA A 291 -6.72 15.27 4.85
C ALA A 291 -7.41 13.90 4.84
N ASN A 292 -8.68 13.86 5.24
CA ASN A 292 -9.49 12.63 5.33
C ASN A 292 -10.39 12.40 4.10
N GLN A 293 -10.33 13.26 3.09
CA GLN A 293 -11.00 13.06 1.82
C GLN A 293 -10.13 12.23 0.86
N ASP A 294 -10.75 11.73 -0.20
CA ASP A 294 -10.02 11.07 -1.28
C ASP A 294 -9.00 12.03 -1.91
N ASP A 295 -7.87 11.52 -2.36
CA ASP A 295 -6.82 12.31 -2.99
C ASP A 295 -7.27 12.97 -4.32
N ALA A 296 -8.39 12.55 -4.91
CA ALA A 296 -9.08 13.23 -6.01
C ALA A 296 -9.54 14.66 -5.63
N SER A 297 -9.66 14.99 -4.33
CA SER A 297 -10.04 16.32 -3.84
C SER A 297 -9.05 17.44 -4.21
N LEU A 298 -7.84 17.10 -4.65
CA LEU A 298 -6.91 18.07 -5.24
C LEU A 298 -7.55 18.83 -6.42
N PHE A 299 -8.45 18.20 -7.16
CA PHE A 299 -9.21 18.85 -8.23
C PHE A 299 -10.04 20.02 -7.71
N LEU A 300 -10.73 19.87 -6.57
CA LEU A 300 -11.49 20.95 -5.93
C LEU A 300 -10.55 22.08 -5.45
N MET A 301 -9.41 21.70 -4.87
CA MET A 301 -8.41 22.67 -4.43
C MET A 301 -7.83 23.49 -5.61
N ALA A 302 -7.72 22.88 -6.78
CA ALA A 302 -7.29 23.56 -8.01
C ALA A 302 -8.36 24.45 -8.65
N GLY A 303 -9.57 24.51 -8.04
CA GLY A 303 -10.70 25.28 -8.57
C GLY A 303 -11.57 24.52 -9.55
N GLY A 304 -11.35 23.23 -9.73
CA GLY A 304 -12.16 22.38 -10.58
C GLY A 304 -13.58 22.17 -10.02
N GLN A 305 -14.53 22.00 -10.90
CA GLN A 305 -15.93 21.81 -10.53
C GLN A 305 -16.42 20.45 -11.05
N PRO A 306 -17.07 19.62 -10.22
CA PRO A 306 -17.77 18.44 -10.69
C PRO A 306 -18.81 18.81 -11.76
N ILE A 307 -19.07 17.89 -12.66
CA ILE A 307 -20.14 18.06 -13.65
C ILE A 307 -21.46 17.94 -12.89
N LYS A 308 -22.31 18.95 -12.98
CA LYS A 308 -23.66 18.87 -12.38
C LYS A 308 -24.43 17.75 -13.06
N PRO A 309 -25.13 16.89 -12.30
CA PRO A 309 -25.97 15.85 -12.86
C PRO A 309 -27.11 16.43 -13.71
#